data_93a93c815448c91b8233bcb27f7f8e32
#
_entry.id   93a93c815448c91b8233bcb27f7f8e32
#
_cell.length_a   1.000
_cell.length_b   1.000
_cell.length_c   1.000
_cell.angle_alpha   90.00
_cell.angle_beta   90.00
_cell.angle_gamma   90.00
#
_symmetry.space_group_name_H-M   'P 1'
#
loop_
_entity.id
_entity.type
_entity.pdbx_description
1 polymer ?
#
loop_
_entity_poly.entity_id
_entity_poly.type
_entity_poly.pdbx_seq_one_letter_code
_entity_poly.pdbx_strand_id
1 'polypeptide(L)'
;GIMNVTPDSFYANSRVQTAEAIRQRAHQIVAEGAKIIDIGACSTRPGGVVVSAEEEMQRLAFALPIVKEAEPDAILSIDTFHADIVRRTIEEFGADIINDVEEGKDPEMFRTVAELGAPYILMSTAANLHDMLIDFSREVQELRDLGQKDIILDPGFGFGKEPVAGNYELLSVME
;
A
#
# COMPACT_ATOMS: atom_id res chain seq x y z
N GLY A 1 2.23 3.69 10.03
CA GLY A 1 3.62 3.21 10.04
C GLY A 1 3.83 2.11 9.02
N ILE A 2 5.01 2.04 8.43
CA ILE A 2 5.34 1.10 7.34
C ILE A 2 5.95 -0.19 7.91
N MET A 3 5.48 -1.33 7.39
CA MET A 3 5.98 -2.66 7.70
C MET A 3 6.23 -3.45 6.41
N ASN A 4 7.49 -3.59 6.01
CA ASN A 4 7.85 -4.42 4.86
C ASN A 4 8.11 -5.86 5.30
N VAL A 5 7.32 -6.82 4.80
CA VAL A 5 7.46 -8.25 5.11
C VAL A 5 8.22 -9.00 4.01
N THR A 6 9.29 -8.37 3.51
CA THR A 6 10.21 -8.96 2.53
C THR A 6 11.24 -9.88 3.21
N PRO A 7 11.85 -10.85 2.49
CA PRO A 7 12.86 -11.75 3.05
C PRO A 7 14.01 -11.03 3.74
N ASP A 8 14.50 -9.94 3.16
CA ASP A 8 15.62 -9.15 3.71
C ASP A 8 15.26 -8.47 5.03
N SER A 9 13.97 -8.28 5.31
CA SER A 9 13.50 -7.59 6.51
C SER A 9 13.26 -8.55 7.69
N PHE A 10 12.87 -9.81 7.44
CA PHE A 10 12.38 -10.70 8.50
C PHE A 10 12.83 -12.17 8.41
N TYR A 11 13.36 -12.66 7.28
CA TYR A 11 13.54 -14.11 7.05
C TYR A 11 14.93 -14.68 7.43
N ALA A 12 15.59 -14.13 8.45
CA ALA A 12 16.98 -14.54 8.72
C ALA A 12 17.16 -15.97 9.25
N ASN A 13 16.27 -16.58 10.07
CA ASN A 13 16.59 -17.86 10.71
C ASN A 13 15.45 -18.86 11.00
N SER A 14 14.21 -18.47 11.20
CA SER A 14 13.06 -19.39 11.34
C SER A 14 11.72 -18.68 11.27
N ARG A 15 10.63 -19.42 10.94
CA ARG A 15 9.26 -18.87 10.94
C ARG A 15 8.84 -18.32 12.31
N VAL A 16 9.31 -18.91 13.40
CA VAL A 16 8.97 -18.47 14.77
C VAL A 16 9.64 -17.13 15.09
N GLN A 17 10.92 -16.97 14.73
CA GLN A 17 11.64 -15.70 14.91
C GLN A 17 11.05 -14.60 14.02
N THR A 18 10.63 -14.95 12.82
CA THR A 18 9.95 -14.03 11.89
C THR A 18 8.62 -13.57 12.45
N ALA A 19 7.79 -14.46 12.98
CA ALA A 19 6.51 -14.11 13.60
C ALA A 19 6.69 -13.18 14.81
N GLU A 20 7.67 -13.44 15.64
CA GLU A 20 7.99 -12.57 16.78
C GLU A 20 8.49 -11.19 16.35
N ALA A 21 9.33 -11.13 15.32
CA ALA A 21 9.79 -9.85 14.75
C ALA A 21 8.64 -9.02 14.16
N ILE A 22 7.69 -9.65 13.48
CA ILE A 22 6.49 -8.98 12.96
C ILE A 22 5.65 -8.43 14.13
N ARG A 23 5.41 -9.23 15.17
CA ARG A 23 4.65 -8.81 16.36
C ARG A 23 5.32 -7.63 17.06
N GLN A 24 6.61 -7.70 17.30
CA GLN A 24 7.37 -6.61 17.92
C GLN A 24 7.33 -5.33 17.07
N ARG A 25 7.43 -5.45 15.75
CA ARG A 25 7.34 -4.29 14.85
C ARG A 25 5.95 -3.67 14.86
N ALA A 26 4.88 -4.47 14.89
CA ALA A 26 3.52 -3.97 15.02
C ALA A 26 3.33 -3.17 16.32
N HIS A 27 3.74 -3.73 17.46
CA HIS A 27 3.72 -3.05 18.75
C HIS A 27 4.52 -1.75 18.73
N GLN A 28 5.71 -1.76 18.14
CA GLN A 28 6.53 -0.55 18.03
C GLN A 28 5.82 0.55 17.24
N ILE A 29 5.25 0.22 16.08
CA ILE A 29 4.53 1.19 15.22
C ILE A 29 3.38 1.85 15.99
N VAL A 30 2.58 1.06 16.69
CA VAL A 30 1.45 1.58 17.48
C VAL A 30 1.94 2.37 18.70
N ALA A 31 2.96 1.91 19.41
CA ALA A 31 3.57 2.62 20.53
C ALA A 31 4.17 3.97 20.13
N GLU A 32 4.65 4.11 18.90
CA GLU A 32 5.13 5.36 18.30
C GLU A 32 3.98 6.32 17.88
N GLY A 33 2.71 5.90 18.08
CA GLY A 33 1.53 6.70 17.84
C GLY A 33 0.80 6.49 16.52
N ALA A 34 1.24 5.54 15.69
CA ALA A 34 0.55 5.21 14.45
C ALA A 34 -0.77 4.48 14.72
N LYS A 35 -1.80 4.79 13.95
CA LYS A 35 -3.09 4.07 13.93
C LYS A 35 -3.24 3.16 12.73
N ILE A 36 -2.46 3.41 11.70
CA ILE A 36 -2.46 2.63 10.45
C ILE A 36 -1.12 1.92 10.35
N ILE A 37 -1.16 0.61 10.08
CA ILE A 37 0.00 -0.20 9.73
C ILE A 37 -0.11 -0.51 8.24
N ASP A 38 0.82 0.03 7.45
CA ASP A 38 0.90 -0.17 6.01
C ASP A 38 1.85 -1.31 5.69
N ILE A 39 1.32 -2.41 5.19
CA ILE A 39 2.02 -3.69 5.06
C ILE A 39 2.30 -3.96 3.58
N GLY A 40 3.59 -4.00 3.21
CA GLY A 40 4.06 -4.34 1.88
C GLY A 40 4.89 -5.63 1.87
N ALA A 41 4.62 -6.52 0.91
CA ALA A 41 5.34 -7.78 0.75
C ALA A 41 6.16 -7.87 -0.54
N CYS A 42 6.02 -6.87 -1.42
CA CYS A 42 6.83 -6.66 -2.61
C CYS A 42 7.77 -5.48 -2.40
N SER A 43 8.97 -5.53 -2.98
CA SER A 43 9.88 -4.38 -2.96
C SER A 43 9.68 -3.53 -4.20
N THR A 44 9.17 -2.33 -4.02
CA THR A 44 9.04 -1.30 -5.08
C THR A 44 10.28 -0.42 -5.20
N ARG A 45 11.35 -0.71 -4.43
CA ARG A 45 12.61 0.06 -4.50
C ARG A 45 13.32 -0.16 -5.82
N PRO A 46 13.99 0.85 -6.39
CA PRO A 46 14.85 0.68 -7.57
C PRO A 46 15.88 -0.43 -7.34
N GLY A 47 15.86 -1.46 -8.21
CA GLY A 47 16.72 -2.63 -8.09
C GLY A 47 16.23 -3.72 -7.14
N GLY A 48 15.07 -3.56 -6.53
CA GLY A 48 14.39 -4.61 -5.76
C GLY A 48 13.94 -5.76 -6.68
N VAL A 49 13.93 -6.97 -6.14
CA VAL A 49 13.38 -8.12 -6.88
C VAL A 49 11.86 -8.06 -6.77
N VAL A 50 11.20 -7.78 -7.89
CA VAL A 50 9.75 -7.90 -7.97
C VAL A 50 9.40 -9.38 -7.83
N VAL A 51 8.64 -9.71 -6.80
CA VAL A 51 8.17 -11.07 -6.56
C VAL A 51 6.88 -11.33 -7.33
N SER A 52 6.55 -12.60 -7.54
CA SER A 52 5.25 -12.94 -8.12
C SER A 52 4.10 -12.61 -7.17
N ALA A 53 2.91 -12.34 -7.70
CA ALA A 53 1.71 -12.10 -6.90
C ALA A 53 1.43 -13.26 -5.92
N GLU A 54 1.71 -14.50 -6.33
CA GLU A 54 1.57 -15.67 -5.46
C GLU A 54 2.54 -15.63 -4.27
N GLU A 55 3.79 -15.26 -4.48
CA GLU A 55 4.77 -15.12 -3.40
C GLU A 55 4.44 -13.94 -2.48
N GLU A 56 4.01 -12.82 -3.06
CA GLU A 56 3.53 -11.66 -2.30
C GLU A 56 2.36 -12.06 -1.40
N MET A 57 1.37 -12.76 -1.95
CA MET A 57 0.22 -13.24 -1.18
C MET A 57 0.61 -14.20 -0.07
N GLN A 58 1.55 -15.11 -0.30
CA GLN A 58 2.03 -16.03 0.74
C GLN A 58 2.67 -15.29 1.92
N ARG A 59 3.40 -14.21 1.66
CA ARG A 59 4.01 -13.36 2.68
C ARG A 59 2.95 -12.60 3.48
N LEU A 60 1.96 -12.01 2.78
CA LEU A 60 0.84 -11.31 3.41
C LEU A 60 -0.03 -12.27 4.25
N ALA A 61 -0.37 -13.44 3.72
CA ALA A 61 -1.14 -14.46 4.44
C ALA A 61 -0.44 -14.96 5.72
N PHE A 62 0.88 -14.91 5.76
CA PHE A 62 1.64 -15.20 6.97
C PHE A 62 1.64 -14.02 7.95
N ALA A 63 1.81 -12.80 7.48
CA ALA A 63 2.00 -11.63 8.33
C ALA A 63 0.69 -11.06 8.89
N LEU A 64 -0.37 -10.98 8.08
CA LEU A 64 -1.63 -10.32 8.45
C LEU A 64 -2.28 -10.88 9.72
N PRO A 65 -2.41 -12.21 9.90
CA PRO A 65 -2.97 -12.77 11.14
C PRO A 65 -2.14 -12.39 12.37
N ILE A 66 -0.81 -12.33 12.24
CA ILE A 66 0.11 -12.00 13.34
C ILE A 66 -0.06 -10.54 13.76
N VAL A 67 -0.14 -9.64 12.77
CA VAL A 67 -0.34 -8.20 13.03
C VAL A 67 -1.70 -7.97 13.67
N LYS A 68 -2.74 -8.61 13.15
CA LYS A 68 -4.12 -8.47 13.65
C LYS A 68 -4.29 -9.03 15.08
N GLU A 69 -3.57 -10.12 15.41
CA GLU A 69 -3.51 -10.64 16.78
C GLU A 69 -2.77 -9.70 17.73
N ALA A 70 -1.65 -9.12 17.26
CA ALA A 70 -0.82 -8.22 18.07
C ALA A 70 -1.49 -6.87 18.32
N GLU A 71 -2.13 -6.30 17.33
CA GLU A 71 -2.73 -4.96 17.35
C GLU A 71 -4.14 -5.01 16.74
N PRO A 72 -5.14 -5.53 17.45
CA PRO A 72 -6.49 -5.76 16.91
C PRO A 72 -7.25 -4.47 16.57
N ASP A 73 -6.86 -3.34 17.14
CA ASP A 73 -7.47 -2.03 16.90
C ASP A 73 -6.75 -1.21 15.81
N ALA A 74 -5.61 -1.72 15.28
CA ALA A 74 -4.90 -1.05 14.22
C ALA A 74 -5.63 -1.20 12.88
N ILE A 75 -5.66 -0.12 12.09
CA ILE A 75 -6.14 -0.13 10.72
C ILE A 75 -5.07 -0.74 9.84
N LEU A 76 -5.41 -1.76 9.07
CA LEU A 76 -4.48 -2.45 8.17
C LEU A 76 -4.59 -1.90 6.75
N SER A 77 -3.52 -1.28 6.28
CA SER A 77 -3.33 -0.86 4.89
C SER A 77 -2.45 -1.87 4.16
N ILE A 78 -2.80 -2.22 2.94
CA ILE A 78 -2.02 -3.14 2.11
C ILE A 78 -1.38 -2.39 0.97
N ASP A 79 -0.04 -2.36 0.97
CA ASP A 79 0.78 -1.82 -0.13
C ASP A 79 0.92 -2.89 -1.21
N THR A 80 0.07 -2.79 -2.23
CA THR A 80 0.05 -3.70 -3.38
C THR A 80 -0.54 -3.03 -4.61
N PHE A 81 -0.06 -3.44 -5.77
CA PHE A 81 -0.55 -3.03 -7.10
C PHE A 81 -1.22 -4.20 -7.87
N HIS A 82 -1.58 -5.29 -7.18
CA HIS A 82 -2.23 -6.45 -7.77
C HIS A 82 -3.68 -6.58 -7.27
N ALA A 83 -4.66 -6.50 -8.17
CA ALA A 83 -6.08 -6.57 -7.84
C ALA A 83 -6.50 -7.88 -7.15
N ASP A 84 -5.89 -9.00 -7.53
CA ASP A 84 -6.15 -10.31 -6.90
C ASP A 84 -5.71 -10.32 -5.42
N ILE A 85 -4.60 -9.66 -5.08
CA ILE A 85 -4.12 -9.52 -3.71
C ILE A 85 -5.07 -8.62 -2.92
N VAL A 86 -5.55 -7.53 -3.52
CA VAL A 86 -6.56 -6.66 -2.91
C VAL A 86 -7.77 -7.47 -2.48
N ARG A 87 -8.35 -8.25 -3.39
CA ARG A 87 -9.53 -9.06 -3.09
C ARG A 87 -9.28 -10.03 -1.95
N ARG A 88 -8.20 -10.79 -2.01
CA ARG A 88 -7.87 -11.79 -1.00
C ARG A 88 -7.55 -11.17 0.36
N THR A 89 -6.83 -10.08 0.41
CA THR A 89 -6.47 -9.44 1.69
C THR A 89 -7.67 -8.84 2.40
N ILE A 90 -8.64 -8.32 1.67
CA ILE A 90 -9.89 -7.81 2.24
C ILE A 90 -10.82 -8.97 2.65
N GLU A 91 -11.11 -9.90 1.75
CA GLU A 91 -12.11 -10.95 1.99
C GLU A 91 -11.64 -12.01 3.00
N GLU A 92 -10.35 -12.42 2.93
CA GLU A 92 -9.83 -13.51 3.76
C GLU A 92 -9.22 -12.99 5.08
N PHE A 93 -8.64 -11.78 5.08
CA PHE A 93 -7.87 -11.27 6.22
C PHE A 93 -8.44 -9.99 6.82
N GLY A 94 -9.44 -9.37 6.18
CA GLY A 94 -10.12 -8.18 6.69
C GLY A 94 -9.18 -6.96 6.74
N ALA A 95 -8.42 -6.73 5.66
CA ALA A 95 -7.70 -5.48 5.46
C ALA A 95 -8.67 -4.32 5.29
N ASP A 96 -8.27 -3.14 5.71
CA ASP A 96 -9.15 -1.97 5.80
C ASP A 96 -8.92 -0.96 4.67
N ILE A 97 -7.68 -0.81 4.19
CA ILE A 97 -7.28 0.20 3.20
C ILE A 97 -6.37 -0.45 2.16
N ILE A 98 -6.43 0.00 0.92
CA ILE A 98 -5.50 -0.38 -0.14
C ILE A 98 -4.65 0.83 -0.52
N ASN A 99 -3.33 0.62 -0.52
CA ASN A 99 -2.31 1.58 -0.91
C ASN A 99 -1.66 1.12 -2.22
N ASP A 100 -2.05 1.74 -3.33
CA ASP A 100 -1.52 1.41 -4.66
C ASP A 100 -0.50 2.46 -5.11
N VAL A 101 0.75 2.04 -5.22
CA VAL A 101 1.88 2.88 -5.61
C VAL A 101 2.17 2.83 -7.12
N GLU A 102 1.30 2.19 -7.90
CA GLU A 102 1.41 2.04 -9.35
C GLU A 102 0.25 2.68 -10.14
N GLU A 103 -0.57 3.53 -9.49
CA GLU A 103 -1.57 4.36 -10.18
C GLU A 103 -2.64 3.55 -10.94
N GLY A 104 -3.06 2.40 -10.38
CA GLY A 104 -4.08 1.55 -11.00
C GLY A 104 -3.64 0.87 -12.30
N LYS A 105 -2.36 0.61 -12.50
CA LYS A 105 -1.85 -0.09 -13.71
C LYS A 105 -2.44 -1.47 -13.93
N ASP A 106 -2.79 -2.18 -12.86
CA ASP A 106 -3.57 -3.40 -13.00
C ASP A 106 -4.99 -3.04 -13.49
N PRO A 107 -5.42 -3.52 -14.68
CA PRO A 107 -6.68 -3.12 -15.28
C PRO A 107 -7.92 -3.49 -14.45
N GLU A 108 -7.79 -4.42 -13.50
CA GLU A 108 -8.87 -4.80 -12.60
C GLU A 108 -8.83 -4.04 -11.25
N MET A 109 -7.80 -3.23 -10.98
CA MET A 109 -7.62 -2.57 -9.69
C MET A 109 -8.80 -1.69 -9.32
N PHE A 110 -9.15 -0.72 -10.15
CA PHE A 110 -10.22 0.24 -9.86
C PHE A 110 -11.57 -0.43 -9.68
N ARG A 111 -11.86 -1.43 -10.53
CA ARG A 111 -13.08 -2.23 -10.38
C ARG A 111 -13.08 -2.99 -9.06
N THR A 112 -11.99 -3.65 -8.72
CA THR A 112 -11.88 -4.48 -7.52
C THR A 112 -12.06 -3.65 -6.25
N VAL A 113 -11.39 -2.50 -6.12
CA VAL A 113 -11.54 -1.65 -4.91
C VAL A 113 -12.95 -1.07 -4.81
N ALA A 114 -13.57 -0.71 -5.93
CA ALA A 114 -14.93 -0.19 -5.97
C ALA A 114 -15.97 -1.27 -5.59
N GLU A 115 -15.85 -2.49 -6.10
CA GLU A 115 -16.71 -3.62 -5.76
C GLU A 115 -16.63 -3.98 -4.28
N LEU A 116 -15.44 -3.94 -3.69
CA LEU A 116 -15.19 -4.24 -2.28
C LEU A 116 -15.53 -3.07 -1.35
N GLY A 117 -15.67 -1.86 -1.90
CA GLY A 117 -15.91 -0.65 -1.12
C GLY A 117 -14.75 -0.28 -0.18
N ALA A 118 -13.54 -0.71 -0.51
CA ALA A 118 -12.36 -0.45 0.31
C ALA A 118 -11.84 0.97 0.08
N PRO A 119 -11.51 1.74 1.12
CA PRO A 119 -10.76 2.98 0.98
C PRO A 119 -9.49 2.76 0.17
N TYR A 120 -9.24 3.63 -0.78
CA TYR A 120 -8.17 3.47 -1.76
C TYR A 120 -7.24 4.67 -1.78
N ILE A 121 -5.95 4.41 -1.58
CA ILE A 121 -4.90 5.41 -1.74
C ILE A 121 -4.37 5.28 -3.17
N LEU A 122 -4.62 6.30 -3.95
CA LEU A 122 -4.19 6.44 -5.34
C LEU A 122 -2.93 7.30 -5.37
N MET A 123 -1.77 6.69 -5.63
CA MET A 123 -0.51 7.42 -5.73
C MET A 123 -0.22 7.79 -7.17
N SER A 124 0.16 9.06 -7.40
CA SER A 124 0.59 9.51 -8.73
C SER A 124 2.03 9.11 -9.04
N THR A 125 2.26 8.57 -10.23
CA THR A 125 3.58 8.32 -10.81
C THR A 125 4.05 9.43 -11.76
N ALA A 126 3.23 10.47 -11.98
CA ALA A 126 3.55 11.60 -12.85
C ALA A 126 4.82 12.36 -12.41
N ALA A 127 5.61 12.81 -13.38
CA ALA A 127 6.88 13.48 -13.11
C ALA A 127 6.73 14.94 -12.63
N ASN A 128 5.60 15.58 -12.86
CA ASN A 128 5.34 16.99 -12.57
C ASN A 128 3.89 17.22 -12.12
N LEU A 129 3.66 18.39 -11.52
CA LEU A 129 2.37 18.80 -10.98
C LEU A 129 1.25 18.82 -12.03
N HIS A 130 1.54 19.34 -13.23
CA HIS A 130 0.51 19.50 -14.27
C HIS A 130 -0.06 18.14 -14.69
N ASP A 131 0.80 17.20 -15.01
CA ASP A 131 0.41 15.85 -15.42
C ASP A 131 -0.30 15.11 -14.28
N MET A 132 0.21 15.23 -13.04
CA MET A 132 -0.43 14.67 -11.85
C MET A 132 -1.88 15.12 -11.69
N LEU A 133 -2.17 16.41 -11.86
CA LEU A 133 -3.53 16.93 -11.72
C LEU A 133 -4.46 16.43 -12.84
N ILE A 134 -3.94 16.27 -14.05
CA ILE A 134 -4.70 15.70 -15.18
C ILE A 134 -5.01 14.22 -14.91
N ASP A 135 -4.01 13.44 -14.52
CA ASP A 135 -4.16 12.01 -14.26
C ASP A 135 -5.11 11.78 -13.08
N PHE A 136 -4.93 12.45 -11.96
CA PHE A 136 -5.86 12.37 -10.82
C PHE A 136 -7.29 12.76 -11.21
N SER A 137 -7.48 13.79 -12.03
CA SER A 137 -8.83 14.19 -12.47
C SER A 137 -9.52 13.07 -13.25
N ARG A 138 -8.80 12.38 -14.14
CA ARG A 138 -9.30 11.26 -14.94
C ARG A 138 -9.58 10.04 -14.05
N GLU A 139 -8.63 9.65 -13.22
CA GLU A 139 -8.68 8.44 -12.42
C GLU A 139 -9.69 8.51 -11.29
N VAL A 140 -9.78 9.66 -10.64
CA VAL A 140 -10.84 9.91 -9.65
C VAL A 140 -12.23 9.85 -10.29
N GLN A 141 -12.39 10.39 -11.49
CA GLN A 141 -13.67 10.31 -12.21
C GLN A 141 -13.99 8.84 -12.54
N GLU A 142 -13.03 8.07 -13.03
CA GLU A 142 -13.22 6.65 -13.34
C GLU A 142 -13.59 5.85 -12.08
N LEU A 143 -12.88 6.03 -10.97
CA LEU A 143 -13.20 5.42 -9.68
C LEU A 143 -14.60 5.79 -9.19
N ARG A 144 -15.00 7.06 -9.31
CA ARG A 144 -16.35 7.54 -8.98
C ARG A 144 -17.43 6.91 -9.84
N ASP A 145 -17.19 6.76 -11.15
CA ASP A 145 -18.11 6.13 -12.09
C ASP A 145 -18.31 4.64 -11.76
N LEU A 146 -17.28 3.98 -11.22
CA LEU A 146 -17.35 2.62 -10.69
C LEU A 146 -18.02 2.53 -9.29
N GLY A 147 -18.30 3.66 -8.66
CA GLY A 147 -18.96 3.72 -7.35
C GLY A 147 -18.02 3.83 -6.15
N GLN A 148 -16.71 3.97 -6.36
CA GLN A 148 -15.74 4.15 -5.29
C GLN A 148 -15.99 5.46 -4.53
N LYS A 149 -16.05 5.38 -3.18
CA LYS A 149 -16.40 6.53 -2.33
C LYS A 149 -15.20 7.14 -1.63
N ASP A 150 -14.36 6.31 -1.07
CA ASP A 150 -13.24 6.72 -0.21
C ASP A 150 -11.93 6.65 -0.99
N ILE A 151 -11.49 7.82 -1.50
CA ILE A 151 -10.28 7.97 -2.30
C ILE A 151 -9.35 8.94 -1.58
N ILE A 152 -8.11 8.54 -1.35
CA ILE A 152 -7.03 9.34 -0.80
C ILE A 152 -6.01 9.54 -1.91
N LEU A 153 -5.65 10.80 -2.20
CA LEU A 153 -4.66 11.11 -3.21
C LEU A 153 -3.27 11.23 -2.58
N ASP A 154 -2.31 10.47 -3.10
CA ASP A 154 -0.91 10.56 -2.73
C ASP A 154 -0.11 11.15 -3.91
N PRO A 155 0.53 12.29 -3.75
CA PRO A 155 1.34 12.88 -4.83
C PRO A 155 2.59 12.04 -5.19
N GLY A 156 2.93 11.00 -4.43
CA GLY A 156 4.02 10.08 -4.72
C GLY A 156 5.39 10.74 -4.59
N PHE A 157 5.66 11.42 -3.48
CA PHE A 157 6.98 12.00 -3.23
C PHE A 157 8.09 10.95 -3.35
N GLY A 158 9.13 11.26 -4.12
CA GLY A 158 10.26 10.36 -4.37
C GLY A 158 10.03 9.33 -5.48
N PHE A 159 8.82 9.20 -6.03
CA PHE A 159 8.50 8.28 -7.11
C PHE A 159 8.43 9.03 -8.46
N GLY A 160 9.28 8.63 -9.42
CA GLY A 160 9.25 9.17 -10.79
C GLY A 160 9.59 10.65 -10.97
N LYS A 161 9.83 11.38 -9.88
CA LYS A 161 10.02 12.83 -9.86
C LYS A 161 11.49 13.22 -9.79
N GLU A 162 11.81 14.41 -10.30
CA GLU A 162 13.14 14.99 -10.06
C GLU A 162 13.35 15.12 -8.53
N PRO A 163 14.51 14.65 -7.99
CA PRO A 163 14.65 14.41 -6.55
C PRO A 163 14.44 15.63 -5.66
N VAL A 164 14.78 16.82 -6.13
CA VAL A 164 14.68 18.04 -5.33
C VAL A 164 13.53 18.92 -5.85
N ALA A 165 13.68 19.51 -7.05
CA ALA A 165 12.76 20.51 -7.57
C ALA A 165 11.34 19.95 -7.75
N GLY A 166 11.20 18.74 -8.31
CA GLY A 166 9.89 18.13 -8.55
C GLY A 166 9.12 17.84 -7.25
N ASN A 167 9.80 17.36 -6.20
CA ASN A 167 9.15 17.12 -4.92
C ASN A 167 8.78 18.41 -4.19
N TYR A 168 9.62 19.44 -4.23
CA TYR A 168 9.31 20.73 -3.62
C TYR A 168 8.20 21.49 -4.35
N GLU A 169 8.09 21.36 -5.67
CA GLU A 169 6.97 21.90 -6.44
C GLU A 169 5.64 21.35 -5.93
N LEU A 170 5.55 20.02 -5.80
CA LEU A 170 4.35 19.36 -5.27
C LEU A 170 4.04 19.80 -3.84
N LEU A 171 5.04 19.82 -2.97
CA LEU A 171 4.85 20.21 -1.58
C LEU A 171 4.34 21.66 -1.44
N SER A 172 4.73 22.57 -2.33
CA SER A 172 4.34 23.97 -2.29
C SER A 172 2.86 24.25 -2.60
N VAL A 173 2.14 23.26 -3.16
CA VAL A 173 0.71 23.38 -3.55
C VAL A 173 -0.20 22.48 -2.74
N MET A 174 0.35 21.73 -1.78
CA MET A 174 -0.43 20.95 -0.81
C MET A 174 -0.83 21.85 0.36
N GLU A 175 -2.01 22.49 0.26
CA GLU A 175 -2.67 23.23 1.34
C GLU A 175 -4.01 22.61 1.70
#